data_a4f0850caa235edd3485f42659c663aa
#
_entry.id   a4f0850caa235edd3485f42659c663aa
#
_cell.length_a   1.000
_cell.length_b   1.000
_cell.length_c   1.000
_cell.angle_alpha   90.00
_cell.angle_beta   90.00
_cell.angle_gamma   90.00
#
_symmetry.space_group_name_H-M   'P 1'
#
loop_
_entity.id
_entity.type
_entity.pdbx_description
1 polymer ?
#
loop_
_entity_poly.entity_id
_entity_poly.type
_entity_poly.pdbx_seq_one_letter_code
_entity_poly.pdbx_strand_id
1 'polypeptide(L)'
;MKRLIYSAALLLLVACGGPADGIHTLHLLTTNDVHGRWFDTDYITNAKRESLMAVNWYVDSVRNAAGAGNVLLIDAGDCLQGDNASYYYNFVDTKSEHLFSRLMAYMKYDAVTVGNHDIETGHPVYDRVRGELKRHGIPFLAGNAIRNDNGKPYFQLYKVFKRAGLKVLVLGYTNAHNPAWMDESLWSGMHFESLVPLVQKDVDRLVKKTKPQVVIVSVHSATGLGDGSSLGAQGLDLFNSLEGVDFVVCSHDHRQTILKGVSSALINTGNRAKFLGHGELAVTVKNGKVAGKAVSAGLITVDKNKTDQEMKKTFREDFEAVKAFSSKEIGALAMDLNTKDAYSGMCDYVNLIHTVSLNGSDAQISFAAPLTYNGKVRAGIIIYNDLFTIYPFENQLYTLRMKGDEIRKYLEYSYRSWLAPVGSEHILNIVHQNDPRNNQTGWSFVNRTYNFDSAAGINYTVDITKPFGQRINIESMADGSAFDPNADYIVAMTSYRAAGAGGMLTRGAGIPDAELEKRIIHRYPEIRQLLYEFIMEYGLIDETATYDAKRNGSWKFIPEEMAEKRIGEDLSLLF
;
A
#
# COMPACT_ATOMS: atom_id res chain seq x y z
N MET A 1 -2.44 54.86 -63.77
CA MET A 1 -3.00 54.74 -62.40
C MET A 1 -2.41 53.55 -61.75
N LYS A 2 -1.36 53.72 -60.95
CA LYS A 2 -0.68 52.65 -60.21
C LYS A 2 -1.28 52.62 -58.81
N ARG A 3 -1.98 51.51 -58.46
CA ARG A 3 -2.48 51.26 -57.09
C ARG A 3 -1.35 50.62 -56.27
N LEU A 4 -0.84 51.34 -55.25
CA LEU A 4 0.01 50.80 -54.21
C LEU A 4 -0.85 49.96 -53.27
N ILE A 5 -0.55 48.68 -53.12
CA ILE A 5 -1.09 47.79 -52.12
C ILE A 5 -0.07 47.81 -50.95
N TYR A 6 -0.46 48.40 -49.80
CA TYR A 6 0.28 48.29 -48.55
C TYR A 6 -0.14 47.00 -47.88
N SER A 7 0.74 45.99 -47.86
CA SER A 7 0.61 44.81 -47.03
C SER A 7 1.10 45.15 -45.63
N ALA A 8 0.19 45.30 -44.70
CA ALA A 8 0.53 45.38 -43.28
C ALA A 8 0.90 43.97 -42.78
N ALA A 9 2.18 43.70 -42.61
CA ALA A 9 2.68 42.52 -41.93
C ALA A 9 2.43 42.67 -40.42
N LEU A 10 1.42 41.97 -39.91
CA LEU A 10 1.16 41.85 -38.47
C LEU A 10 2.27 40.95 -37.87
N LEU A 11 3.34 41.55 -37.33
CA LEU A 11 4.33 40.86 -36.53
C LEU A 11 3.67 40.40 -35.22
N LEU A 12 3.26 39.13 -35.15
CA LEU A 12 2.98 38.47 -33.90
C LEU A 12 4.28 38.38 -33.10
N LEU A 13 4.54 39.36 -32.25
CA LEU A 13 5.52 39.30 -31.17
C LEU A 13 5.05 38.19 -30.22
N VAL A 14 5.56 36.96 -30.41
CA VAL A 14 5.53 35.93 -29.36
C VAL A 14 6.38 36.48 -28.23
N ALA A 15 5.75 37.18 -27.29
CA ALA A 15 6.37 37.62 -26.07
C ALA A 15 6.86 36.40 -25.28
N CYS A 16 8.15 36.08 -25.38
CA CYS A 16 8.87 35.27 -24.40
C CYS A 16 8.98 36.04 -23.07
N GLY A 17 7.83 36.49 -22.53
CA GLY A 17 7.74 37.18 -21.27
C GLY A 17 7.64 36.18 -20.12
N GLY A 18 8.28 36.51 -18.99
CA GLY A 18 8.04 35.85 -17.71
C GLY A 18 6.55 35.93 -17.30
N PRO A 19 6.17 35.40 -16.15
CA PRO A 19 4.80 35.53 -15.65
C PRO A 19 4.43 37.00 -15.47
N ALA A 20 3.15 37.33 -15.66
CA ALA A 20 2.66 38.69 -15.46
C ALA A 20 2.88 39.17 -14.01
N ASP A 21 3.06 40.47 -13.82
CA ASP A 21 3.17 41.06 -12.47
C ASP A 21 1.83 40.89 -11.73
N GLY A 22 1.90 40.60 -10.43
CA GLY A 22 0.75 40.40 -9.57
C GLY A 22 0.90 39.18 -8.63
N ILE A 23 -0.19 38.81 -7.98
CA ILE A 23 -0.25 37.61 -7.14
C ILE A 23 -0.92 36.51 -7.95
N HIS A 24 -0.25 35.37 -8.01
CA HIS A 24 -0.70 34.16 -8.69
C HIS A 24 -0.90 33.07 -7.65
N THR A 25 -2.13 32.58 -7.49
CA THR A 25 -2.45 31.52 -6.53
C THR A 25 -2.59 30.19 -7.25
N LEU A 26 -1.71 29.24 -6.93
CA LEU A 26 -1.78 27.86 -7.36
C LEU A 26 -2.45 27.02 -6.27
N HIS A 27 -3.45 26.23 -6.64
CA HIS A 27 -4.05 25.20 -5.79
C HIS A 27 -3.52 23.83 -6.19
N LEU A 28 -2.75 23.19 -5.31
CA LEU A 28 -2.28 21.82 -5.45
C LEU A 28 -3.27 20.89 -4.75
N LEU A 29 -3.90 20.01 -5.51
CA LEU A 29 -4.73 18.93 -4.98
C LEU A 29 -3.98 17.60 -5.10
N THR A 30 -4.00 16.77 -4.04
CA THR A 30 -3.26 15.51 -4.02
C THR A 30 -4.09 14.37 -3.47
N THR A 31 -3.94 13.19 -4.09
CA THR A 31 -4.36 11.89 -3.55
C THR A 31 -3.14 10.98 -3.42
N ASN A 32 -3.22 9.96 -2.59
CA ASN A 32 -2.25 8.88 -2.47
C ASN A 32 -2.89 7.66 -1.84
N ASP A 33 -2.26 6.48 -2.03
CA ASP A 33 -2.67 5.22 -1.42
C ASP A 33 -4.18 4.96 -1.57
N VAL A 34 -4.70 5.23 -2.77
CA VAL A 34 -6.13 5.07 -3.06
C VAL A 34 -6.55 3.60 -3.02
N HIS A 35 -5.61 2.70 -3.35
CA HIS A 35 -5.79 1.25 -3.24
C HIS A 35 -7.08 0.74 -3.89
N GLY A 36 -7.32 1.12 -5.14
CA GLY A 36 -8.48 0.69 -5.91
C GLY A 36 -9.83 1.24 -5.44
N ARG A 37 -9.89 2.14 -4.44
CA ARG A 37 -11.13 2.80 -3.98
C ARG A 37 -11.69 3.78 -5.01
N TRP A 38 -12.05 3.24 -6.16
CA TRP A 38 -12.52 4.02 -7.30
C TRP A 38 -14.01 4.32 -7.23
N PHE A 39 -14.83 3.32 -6.82
CA PHE A 39 -16.28 3.41 -6.74
C PHE A 39 -16.78 3.76 -5.33
N ASP A 40 -17.85 4.57 -5.28
CA ASP A 40 -18.48 5.08 -4.05
C ASP A 40 -19.37 4.07 -3.34
N THR A 41 -19.49 2.88 -3.88
CA THR A 41 -20.42 1.85 -3.41
C THR A 41 -19.68 0.52 -3.32
N ASP A 42 -19.90 -0.18 -2.23
CA ASP A 42 -19.41 -1.55 -2.05
C ASP A 42 -20.15 -2.51 -2.98
N TYR A 43 -19.41 -3.42 -3.61
CA TYR A 43 -19.97 -4.31 -4.65
C TYR A 43 -20.99 -5.30 -4.12
N ILE A 44 -20.90 -5.70 -2.85
CA ILE A 44 -21.75 -6.75 -2.25
C ILE A 44 -22.81 -6.13 -1.35
N THR A 45 -22.39 -5.32 -0.39
CA THR A 45 -23.28 -4.75 0.63
C THR A 45 -24.05 -3.52 0.14
N ASN A 46 -23.67 -2.95 -0.99
CA ASN A 46 -24.13 -1.66 -1.51
C ASN A 46 -23.93 -0.49 -0.54
N ALA A 47 -23.11 -0.66 0.50
CA ALA A 47 -22.78 0.41 1.44
C ALA A 47 -21.98 1.53 0.76
N LYS A 48 -22.24 2.76 1.14
CA LYS A 48 -21.45 3.91 0.68
C LYS A 48 -20.07 3.90 1.30
N ARG A 49 -19.07 4.23 0.48
CA ARG A 49 -17.67 4.30 0.90
C ARG A 49 -16.95 5.49 0.26
N GLU A 50 -15.87 5.94 0.89
CA GLU A 50 -14.97 6.94 0.34
C GLU A 50 -14.33 6.39 -0.95
N SER A 51 -14.13 7.27 -1.95
CA SER A 51 -13.71 6.85 -3.29
C SER A 51 -13.23 8.00 -4.14
N LEU A 52 -12.61 7.70 -5.29
CA LEU A 52 -12.29 8.72 -6.29
C LEU A 52 -13.52 9.46 -6.81
N MET A 53 -14.69 8.81 -6.87
CA MET A 53 -15.94 9.49 -7.25
C MET A 53 -16.35 10.56 -6.24
N ALA A 54 -16.11 10.30 -4.95
CA ALA A 54 -16.32 11.32 -3.91
C ALA A 54 -15.22 12.40 -3.96
N VAL A 55 -13.96 12.02 -4.13
CA VAL A 55 -12.85 12.96 -4.32
C VAL A 55 -13.11 13.91 -5.48
N ASN A 56 -13.61 13.41 -6.64
CA ASN A 56 -13.84 14.26 -7.81
C ASN A 56 -14.87 15.36 -7.54
N TRP A 57 -15.86 15.11 -6.72
CA TRP A 57 -16.82 16.13 -6.31
C TRP A 57 -16.11 17.34 -5.65
N TYR A 58 -15.12 17.08 -4.77
CA TYR A 58 -14.33 18.11 -4.12
C TYR A 58 -13.34 18.78 -5.08
N VAL A 59 -12.70 17.99 -5.96
CA VAL A 59 -11.80 18.50 -7.00
C VAL A 59 -12.53 19.53 -7.88
N ASP A 60 -13.73 19.19 -8.34
CA ASP A 60 -14.54 20.09 -9.17
C ASP A 60 -15.04 21.30 -8.38
N SER A 61 -15.36 21.15 -7.09
CA SER A 61 -15.69 22.28 -6.22
C SER A 61 -14.54 23.29 -6.15
N VAL A 62 -13.29 22.83 -5.96
CA VAL A 62 -12.12 23.70 -5.93
C VAL A 62 -11.86 24.31 -7.32
N ARG A 63 -11.97 23.53 -8.40
CA ARG A 63 -11.84 24.03 -9.78
C ARG A 63 -12.85 25.13 -10.11
N ASN A 64 -14.07 24.97 -9.66
CA ASN A 64 -15.13 25.96 -9.86
C ASN A 64 -14.87 27.25 -9.07
N ALA A 65 -14.39 27.13 -7.84
CA ALA A 65 -14.10 28.29 -6.98
C ALA A 65 -12.84 29.04 -7.41
N ALA A 66 -11.76 28.33 -7.70
CA ALA A 66 -10.44 28.91 -7.98
C ALA A 66 -10.20 29.16 -9.48
N GLY A 67 -10.99 28.56 -10.36
CA GLY A 67 -10.75 28.46 -11.80
C GLY A 67 -9.82 27.28 -12.13
N ALA A 68 -10.26 26.42 -13.04
CA ALA A 68 -9.56 25.17 -13.39
C ALA A 68 -8.09 25.37 -13.83
N GLY A 69 -7.77 26.50 -14.46
CA GLY A 69 -6.41 26.87 -14.85
C GLY A 69 -5.45 27.15 -13.69
N ASN A 70 -5.98 27.31 -12.47
CA ASN A 70 -5.20 27.56 -11.25
C ASN A 70 -5.01 26.31 -10.39
N VAL A 71 -5.60 25.17 -10.79
CA VAL A 71 -5.56 23.90 -10.04
C VAL A 71 -4.61 22.93 -10.72
N LEU A 72 -3.77 22.27 -9.93
CA LEU A 72 -2.94 21.12 -10.31
C LEU A 72 -3.40 19.93 -9.46
N LEU A 73 -3.74 18.81 -10.09
CA LEU A 73 -4.17 17.58 -9.43
C LEU A 73 -3.16 16.48 -9.70
N ILE A 74 -2.56 15.92 -8.65
CA ILE A 74 -1.59 14.81 -8.75
C ILE A 74 -1.94 13.67 -7.80
N ASP A 75 -1.45 12.47 -8.14
CA ASP A 75 -1.49 11.30 -7.27
C ASP A 75 -0.08 10.85 -6.89
N ALA A 76 0.13 10.43 -5.64
CA ALA A 76 1.43 10.02 -5.12
C ALA A 76 1.60 8.49 -4.99
N GLY A 77 0.85 7.70 -5.77
CA GLY A 77 1.06 6.26 -5.95
C GLY A 77 0.19 5.35 -5.09
N ASP A 78 0.35 4.06 -5.31
CA ASP A 78 -0.42 2.96 -4.73
C ASP A 78 -1.91 3.01 -5.11
N CYS A 79 -2.16 2.97 -6.40
CA CYS A 79 -3.50 2.97 -6.96
C CYS A 79 -3.96 1.61 -7.48
N LEU A 80 -3.02 0.74 -7.92
CA LEU A 80 -3.34 -0.46 -8.69
C LEU A 80 -3.57 -1.72 -7.85
N GLN A 81 -3.59 -1.63 -6.52
CA GLN A 81 -3.78 -2.77 -5.62
C GLN A 81 -4.74 -2.42 -4.48
N GLY A 82 -5.51 -3.40 -3.99
CA GLY A 82 -6.23 -3.33 -2.70
C GLY A 82 -7.75 -3.30 -2.77
N ASP A 83 -8.36 -3.44 -3.96
CA ASP A 83 -9.83 -3.55 -4.15
C ASP A 83 -10.15 -4.47 -5.33
N ASN A 84 -11.35 -5.05 -5.35
CA ASN A 84 -11.78 -5.95 -6.42
C ASN A 84 -11.66 -5.31 -7.81
N ALA A 85 -11.89 -4.01 -7.93
CA ALA A 85 -11.79 -3.31 -9.22
C ALA A 85 -10.35 -3.28 -9.72
N SER A 86 -9.35 -3.00 -8.86
CA SER A 86 -7.96 -3.04 -9.28
C SER A 86 -7.57 -4.44 -9.73
N TYR A 87 -7.90 -5.47 -8.93
CA TYR A 87 -7.63 -6.86 -9.32
C TYR A 87 -8.29 -7.24 -10.64
N TYR A 88 -9.57 -6.89 -10.83
CA TYR A 88 -10.31 -7.20 -12.04
C TYR A 88 -9.64 -6.63 -13.30
N TYR A 89 -9.27 -5.36 -13.29
CA TYR A 89 -8.62 -4.72 -14.44
C TYR A 89 -7.12 -5.03 -14.57
N ASN A 90 -6.46 -5.44 -13.48
CA ASN A 90 -5.09 -5.93 -13.55
C ASN A 90 -5.02 -7.30 -14.25
N PHE A 91 -5.86 -8.26 -13.86
CA PHE A 91 -5.64 -9.68 -14.12
C PHE A 91 -6.79 -10.40 -14.82
N VAL A 92 -8.01 -9.86 -14.80
CA VAL A 92 -9.20 -10.49 -15.42
C VAL A 92 -9.54 -9.83 -16.74
N ASP A 93 -9.86 -8.54 -16.76
CA ASP A 93 -10.04 -7.77 -18.00
C ASP A 93 -8.73 -7.10 -18.42
N THR A 94 -7.89 -7.87 -19.07
CA THR A 94 -6.60 -7.39 -19.56
C THR A 94 -6.65 -6.79 -20.97
N LYS A 95 -7.84 -6.79 -21.61
CA LYS A 95 -8.00 -6.35 -23.01
C LYS A 95 -8.58 -4.93 -23.14
N SER A 96 -9.50 -4.56 -22.26
CA SER A 96 -10.06 -3.21 -22.22
C SER A 96 -9.01 -2.20 -21.76
N GLU A 97 -9.20 -0.92 -22.07
CA GLU A 97 -8.39 0.12 -21.46
C GLU A 97 -8.58 0.08 -19.93
N HIS A 98 -7.46 0.08 -19.21
CA HIS A 98 -7.48 -0.07 -17.75
C HIS A 98 -8.33 1.01 -17.09
N LEU A 99 -9.26 0.62 -16.21
CA LEU A 99 -10.19 1.57 -15.58
C LEU A 99 -9.46 2.70 -14.87
N PHE A 100 -8.34 2.42 -14.21
CA PHE A 100 -7.52 3.45 -13.58
C PHE A 100 -7.09 4.54 -14.57
N SER A 101 -6.61 4.18 -15.76
CA SER A 101 -6.18 5.13 -16.79
C SER A 101 -7.35 6.01 -17.26
N ARG A 102 -8.53 5.42 -17.42
CA ARG A 102 -9.77 6.13 -17.79
C ARG A 102 -10.25 7.09 -16.69
N LEU A 103 -10.17 6.66 -15.41
CA LEU A 103 -10.52 7.50 -14.26
C LEU A 103 -9.58 8.69 -14.12
N MET A 104 -8.26 8.48 -14.25
CA MET A 104 -7.28 9.56 -14.21
C MET A 104 -7.53 10.58 -15.33
N ALA A 105 -7.86 10.11 -16.52
CA ALA A 105 -8.20 10.98 -17.65
C ALA A 105 -9.52 11.75 -17.42
N TYR A 106 -10.55 11.09 -16.92
CA TYR A 106 -11.84 11.71 -16.61
C TYR A 106 -11.70 12.82 -15.56
N MET A 107 -11.02 12.51 -14.45
CA MET A 107 -10.76 13.46 -13.36
C MET A 107 -9.73 14.54 -13.73
N LYS A 108 -9.09 14.42 -14.90
CA LYS A 108 -8.04 15.31 -15.40
C LYS A 108 -6.88 15.44 -14.40
N TYR A 109 -6.34 14.29 -13.97
CA TYR A 109 -5.09 14.28 -13.24
C TYR A 109 -3.96 14.80 -14.12
N ASP A 110 -3.11 15.63 -13.52
CA ASP A 110 -1.95 16.21 -14.21
C ASP A 110 -0.76 15.25 -14.22
N ALA A 111 -0.56 14.50 -13.12
CA ALA A 111 0.50 13.50 -13.00
C ALA A 111 0.12 12.42 -11.98
N VAL A 112 0.69 11.24 -12.15
CA VAL A 112 0.60 10.12 -11.21
C VAL A 112 2.01 9.65 -10.90
N THR A 113 2.33 9.47 -9.63
CA THR A 113 3.59 8.86 -9.17
C THR A 113 3.41 7.35 -9.05
N VAL A 114 4.46 6.59 -9.29
CA VAL A 114 4.44 5.12 -9.17
C VAL A 114 4.66 4.73 -7.71
N GLY A 115 3.75 3.96 -7.13
CA GLY A 115 3.91 3.35 -5.81
C GLY A 115 4.54 1.96 -5.86
N ASN A 116 4.82 1.36 -4.70
CA ASN A 116 5.33 0.00 -4.63
C ASN A 116 4.27 -1.02 -5.05
N HIS A 117 3.01 -0.84 -4.65
CA HIS A 117 1.92 -1.71 -5.08
C HIS A 117 1.55 -1.55 -6.55
N ASP A 118 1.92 -0.44 -7.19
CA ASP A 118 1.79 -0.31 -8.65
C ASP A 118 2.85 -1.18 -9.36
N ILE A 119 4.09 -1.25 -8.85
CA ILE A 119 5.15 -2.12 -9.36
C ILE A 119 4.88 -3.60 -9.07
N GLU A 120 4.29 -3.91 -7.92
CA GLU A 120 3.94 -5.28 -7.51
C GLU A 120 2.99 -5.97 -8.50
N THR A 121 2.22 -5.22 -9.29
CA THR A 121 1.38 -5.76 -10.35
C THR A 121 2.16 -6.39 -11.51
N GLY A 122 3.47 -6.14 -11.60
CA GLY A 122 4.35 -6.64 -12.64
C GLY A 122 4.26 -5.92 -13.97
N HIS A 123 5.23 -6.18 -14.83
CA HIS A 123 5.35 -5.56 -16.18
C HIS A 123 4.06 -5.61 -17.02
N PRO A 124 3.31 -6.72 -17.09
CA PRO A 124 2.12 -6.76 -17.93
C PRO A 124 1.08 -5.70 -17.58
N VAL A 125 0.99 -5.30 -16.30
CA VAL A 125 0.02 -4.33 -15.81
C VAL A 125 0.57 -2.91 -15.86
N TYR A 126 1.65 -2.63 -15.15
CA TYR A 126 2.12 -1.24 -15.06
C TYR A 126 2.65 -0.69 -16.41
N ASP A 127 3.19 -1.54 -17.31
CA ASP A 127 3.58 -1.09 -18.65
C ASP A 127 2.38 -0.75 -19.52
N ARG A 128 1.29 -1.54 -19.42
CA ARG A 128 0.00 -1.22 -20.05
C ARG A 128 -0.53 0.13 -19.55
N VAL A 129 -0.64 0.28 -18.24
CA VAL A 129 -1.13 1.53 -17.60
C VAL A 129 -0.25 2.72 -17.96
N ARG A 130 1.09 2.57 -17.93
CA ARG A 130 2.03 3.61 -18.38
C ARG A 130 1.78 4.04 -19.82
N GLY A 131 1.56 3.07 -20.71
CA GLY A 131 1.26 3.35 -22.13
C GLY A 131 -0.08 4.07 -22.30
N GLU A 132 -1.09 3.70 -21.53
CA GLU A 132 -2.42 4.29 -21.54
C GLU A 132 -2.42 5.71 -20.98
N LEU A 133 -1.88 5.93 -19.81
CA LEU A 133 -1.72 7.26 -19.21
C LEU A 133 -0.97 8.22 -20.15
N LYS A 134 0.07 7.71 -20.83
CA LYS A 134 0.81 8.50 -21.84
C LYS A 134 -0.10 8.94 -23.00
N ARG A 135 -1.04 8.10 -23.47
CA ARG A 135 -2.00 8.47 -24.52
C ARG A 135 -2.93 9.61 -24.06
N HIS A 136 -3.27 9.63 -22.78
CA HIS A 136 -4.02 10.72 -22.15
C HIS A 136 -3.17 11.95 -21.78
N GLY A 137 -1.85 11.91 -22.05
CA GLY A 137 -0.93 13.00 -21.73
C GLY A 137 -0.60 13.10 -20.24
N ILE A 138 -0.92 12.08 -19.46
CA ILE A 138 -0.65 11.99 -18.02
C ILE A 138 0.69 11.25 -17.81
N PRO A 139 1.72 11.87 -17.22
CA PRO A 139 2.97 11.19 -16.91
C PRO A 139 2.80 10.24 -15.74
N PHE A 140 3.37 9.05 -15.85
CA PHE A 140 3.56 8.11 -14.76
C PHE A 140 5.01 8.25 -14.28
N LEU A 141 5.19 8.79 -13.07
CA LEU A 141 6.45 9.36 -12.60
C LEU A 141 7.17 8.44 -11.60
N ALA A 142 8.43 8.06 -11.91
CA ALA A 142 9.36 7.43 -10.98
C ALA A 142 10.80 7.62 -11.49
N GLY A 143 11.39 8.78 -11.20
CA GLY A 143 12.70 9.18 -11.72
C GLY A 143 13.87 8.36 -11.21
N ASN A 144 13.71 7.67 -10.07
CA ASN A 144 14.73 6.82 -9.46
C ASN A 144 14.64 5.34 -9.85
N ALA A 145 13.62 4.93 -10.61
CA ALA A 145 13.57 3.61 -11.23
C ALA A 145 14.38 3.65 -12.54
N ILE A 146 15.59 3.13 -12.51
CA ILE A 146 16.60 3.29 -13.58
C ILE A 146 16.73 2.00 -14.37
N ARG A 147 16.69 2.12 -15.70
CA ARG A 147 16.93 1.00 -16.63
C ARG A 147 18.38 0.51 -16.56
N ASN A 148 18.56 -0.78 -16.42
CA ASN A 148 19.89 -1.41 -16.36
C ASN A 148 20.65 -1.36 -17.70
N ASP A 149 19.91 -1.29 -18.82
CA ASP A 149 20.48 -1.31 -20.18
C ASP A 149 21.08 0.04 -20.62
N ASN A 150 20.58 1.16 -20.13
CA ASN A 150 20.97 2.48 -20.64
C ASN A 150 21.07 3.60 -19.59
N GLY A 151 20.84 3.31 -18.31
CA GLY A 151 20.94 4.26 -17.20
C GLY A 151 19.92 5.39 -17.22
N LYS A 152 18.83 5.28 -18.00
CA LYS A 152 17.76 6.27 -18.04
C LYS A 152 16.58 5.84 -17.16
N PRO A 153 15.78 6.77 -16.65
CA PRO A 153 14.56 6.43 -15.93
C PRO A 153 13.64 5.50 -16.73
N TYR A 154 13.12 4.45 -16.10
CA TYR A 154 12.16 3.53 -16.69
C TYR A 154 10.80 4.21 -16.88
N PHE A 155 10.34 4.91 -15.85
CA PHE A 155 9.19 5.80 -15.90
C PHE A 155 9.65 7.23 -16.21
N GLN A 156 8.70 8.17 -16.32
CA GLN A 156 9.06 9.56 -16.54
C GLN A 156 9.57 10.21 -15.24
N LEU A 157 10.59 11.06 -15.31
CA LEU A 157 11.14 11.73 -14.15
C LEU A 157 10.31 12.97 -13.74
N TYR A 158 9.89 13.79 -14.72
CA TYR A 158 9.25 15.06 -14.45
C TYR A 158 8.35 15.53 -15.59
N LYS A 159 7.47 16.48 -15.29
CA LYS A 159 6.75 17.28 -16.29
C LYS A 159 6.64 18.74 -15.83
N VAL A 160 6.63 19.65 -16.81
CA VAL A 160 6.39 21.08 -16.57
C VAL A 160 4.99 21.42 -17.01
N PHE A 161 4.23 22.04 -16.12
CA PHE A 161 2.86 22.48 -16.37
C PHE A 161 2.79 24.02 -16.40
N LYS A 162 1.76 24.54 -17.03
CA LYS A 162 1.38 25.96 -16.90
C LYS A 162 0.09 26.03 -16.09
N ARG A 163 0.17 26.53 -14.86
CA ARG A 163 -0.97 26.71 -13.95
C ARG A 163 -0.87 28.07 -13.26
N ALA A 164 -2.00 28.74 -13.05
CA ALA A 164 -2.06 30.09 -12.48
C ALA A 164 -1.15 31.10 -13.19
N GLY A 165 -0.90 30.92 -14.49
CA GLY A 165 0.06 31.73 -15.24
C GLY A 165 1.53 31.41 -14.97
N LEU A 166 1.84 30.46 -14.09
CA LEU A 166 3.18 30.06 -13.67
C LEU A 166 3.64 28.80 -14.38
N LYS A 167 4.97 28.60 -14.50
CA LYS A 167 5.57 27.30 -14.83
C LYS A 167 5.73 26.51 -13.53
N VAL A 168 5.10 25.36 -13.47
CA VAL A 168 5.14 24.43 -12.33
C VAL A 168 5.90 23.19 -12.75
N LEU A 169 7.04 22.93 -12.12
CA LEU A 169 7.83 21.71 -12.31
C LEU A 169 7.36 20.66 -11.29
N VAL A 170 6.92 19.53 -11.77
CA VAL A 170 6.58 18.34 -10.94
C VAL A 170 7.58 17.25 -11.24
N LEU A 171 8.28 16.78 -10.20
CA LEU A 171 9.14 15.60 -10.23
C LEU A 171 8.45 14.47 -9.47
N GLY A 172 8.65 13.22 -9.90
CA GLY A 172 8.09 12.07 -9.21
C GLY A 172 9.09 10.95 -8.99
N TYR A 173 8.98 10.27 -7.84
CA TYR A 173 9.87 9.20 -7.41
C TYR A 173 9.10 8.10 -6.69
N THR A 174 9.51 6.85 -6.90
CA THR A 174 8.99 5.69 -6.17
C THR A 174 9.88 5.34 -4.98
N ASN A 175 9.45 4.37 -4.17
CA ASN A 175 10.21 3.93 -3.01
C ASN A 175 11.53 3.27 -3.42
N ALA A 176 12.63 3.70 -2.80
CA ALA A 176 13.94 3.12 -3.05
C ALA A 176 14.10 1.70 -2.47
N HIS A 177 13.22 1.33 -1.53
CA HIS A 177 13.25 0.03 -0.84
C HIS A 177 12.43 -1.07 -1.54
N ASN A 178 11.84 -0.79 -2.71
CA ASN A 178 11.06 -1.76 -3.49
C ASN A 178 11.72 -3.14 -3.63
N PRO A 179 13.03 -3.27 -3.91
CA PRO A 179 13.67 -4.58 -4.04
C PRO A 179 13.62 -5.45 -2.78
N ALA A 180 13.45 -4.85 -1.61
CA ALA A 180 13.35 -5.60 -0.36
C ALA A 180 11.94 -6.15 -0.10
N TRP A 181 10.94 -5.71 -0.85
CA TRP A 181 9.53 -6.06 -0.62
C TRP A 181 8.94 -6.98 -1.67
N MET A 182 9.56 -7.09 -2.85
CA MET A 182 8.98 -7.82 -3.97
C MET A 182 10.03 -8.51 -4.82
N ASP A 183 9.61 -9.57 -5.49
CA ASP A 183 10.45 -10.37 -6.38
C ASP A 183 11.02 -9.55 -7.54
N GLU A 184 12.28 -9.84 -7.92
CA GLU A 184 12.97 -9.16 -9.01
C GLU A 184 12.24 -9.30 -10.36
N SER A 185 11.50 -10.38 -10.59
CA SER A 185 10.73 -10.57 -11.83
C SER A 185 9.70 -9.49 -12.06
N LEU A 186 9.15 -8.90 -10.98
CA LEU A 186 8.14 -7.83 -11.05
C LEU A 186 8.73 -6.49 -11.50
N TRP A 187 10.02 -6.27 -11.28
CA TRP A 187 10.73 -5.04 -11.64
C TRP A 187 12.00 -5.31 -12.48
N SER A 188 12.05 -6.46 -13.15
CA SER A 188 13.21 -6.88 -13.95
C SER A 188 13.67 -5.80 -14.94
N GLY A 189 14.97 -5.71 -15.18
CA GLY A 189 15.56 -4.75 -16.11
C GLY A 189 15.67 -3.31 -15.57
N MET A 190 15.37 -3.09 -14.30
CA MET A 190 15.60 -1.81 -13.62
C MET A 190 16.21 -2.00 -12.23
N HIS A 191 16.69 -0.92 -11.63
CA HIS A 191 17.07 -0.80 -10.23
C HIS A 191 16.55 0.52 -9.67
N PHE A 192 16.60 0.68 -8.35
CA PHE A 192 16.09 1.86 -7.67
C PHE A 192 17.20 2.61 -6.96
N GLU A 193 17.39 3.88 -7.31
CA GLU A 193 18.37 4.75 -6.67
C GLU A 193 17.83 5.37 -5.38
N SER A 194 18.72 5.59 -4.40
CA SER A 194 18.39 6.28 -3.15
C SER A 194 17.95 7.73 -3.40
N LEU A 195 16.90 8.16 -2.68
CA LEU A 195 16.18 9.39 -3.00
C LEU A 195 16.93 10.66 -2.61
N VAL A 196 17.38 10.77 -1.36
CA VAL A 196 17.85 12.06 -0.81
C VAL A 196 18.95 12.71 -1.67
N PRO A 197 20.06 12.01 -2.03
CA PRO A 197 21.09 12.63 -2.86
C PRO A 197 20.66 12.84 -4.31
N LEU A 198 19.74 12.00 -4.83
CA LEU A 198 19.29 12.08 -6.22
C LEU A 198 18.35 13.25 -6.45
N VAL A 199 17.36 13.42 -5.57
CA VAL A 199 16.28 14.40 -5.76
C VAL A 199 16.81 15.82 -5.80
N GLN A 200 17.73 16.22 -4.90
CA GLN A 200 18.30 17.57 -4.93
C GLN A 200 19.08 17.82 -6.23
N LYS A 201 19.90 16.85 -6.66
CA LYS A 201 20.63 16.95 -7.93
C LYS A 201 19.70 17.15 -9.13
N ASP A 202 18.57 16.44 -9.16
CA ASP A 202 17.57 16.58 -10.22
C ASP A 202 16.84 17.92 -10.13
N VAL A 203 16.47 18.38 -8.94
CA VAL A 203 15.88 19.71 -8.72
C VAL A 203 16.80 20.80 -9.28
N ASP A 204 18.06 20.83 -8.87
CA ASP A 204 19.03 21.85 -9.30
C ASP A 204 19.20 21.87 -10.82
N ARG A 205 19.35 20.67 -11.41
CA ARG A 205 19.50 20.52 -12.87
C ARG A 205 18.27 20.98 -13.62
N LEU A 206 17.07 20.58 -13.16
CA LEU A 206 15.82 20.86 -13.86
C LEU A 206 15.34 22.30 -13.63
N VAL A 207 15.54 22.88 -12.46
CA VAL A 207 15.29 24.31 -12.21
C VAL A 207 16.14 25.16 -13.13
N LYS A 208 17.43 24.87 -13.27
CA LYS A 208 18.32 25.56 -14.20
C LYS A 208 17.87 25.43 -15.66
N LYS A 209 17.40 24.25 -16.06
CA LYS A 209 16.95 23.94 -17.42
C LYS A 209 15.60 24.56 -17.76
N THR A 210 14.60 24.44 -16.87
CA THR A 210 13.19 24.76 -17.17
C THR A 210 12.76 26.13 -16.64
N LYS A 211 13.51 26.70 -15.69
CA LYS A 211 13.25 27.99 -15.03
C LYS A 211 11.80 28.08 -14.52
N PRO A 212 11.36 27.16 -13.64
CA PRO A 212 10.01 27.18 -13.09
C PRO A 212 9.87 28.27 -12.03
N GLN A 213 8.64 28.67 -11.75
CA GLN A 213 8.30 29.52 -10.61
C GLN A 213 7.91 28.67 -9.39
N VAL A 214 7.44 27.44 -9.63
CA VAL A 214 7.00 26.49 -8.59
C VAL A 214 7.63 25.14 -8.83
N VAL A 215 8.09 24.48 -7.75
CA VAL A 215 8.67 23.14 -7.77
C VAL A 215 7.94 22.23 -6.78
N ILE A 216 7.46 21.09 -7.27
CA ILE A 216 6.76 20.08 -6.50
C ILE A 216 7.51 18.76 -6.65
N VAL A 217 7.81 18.10 -5.52
CA VAL A 217 8.35 16.75 -5.46
C VAL A 217 7.27 15.83 -4.94
N SER A 218 6.84 14.88 -5.77
CA SER A 218 5.91 13.80 -5.39
C SER A 218 6.71 12.52 -5.20
N VAL A 219 6.62 11.90 -4.05
CA VAL A 219 7.39 10.71 -3.72
C VAL A 219 6.52 9.65 -3.06
N HIS A 220 6.54 8.44 -3.61
CA HIS A 220 5.91 7.31 -2.93
C HIS A 220 6.87 6.75 -1.87
N SER A 221 6.88 7.38 -0.71
CA SER A 221 7.68 6.99 0.45
C SER A 221 6.99 7.43 1.73
N ALA A 222 7.10 6.65 2.80
CA ALA A 222 6.54 7.00 4.10
C ALA A 222 7.09 8.33 4.62
N THR A 223 6.32 9.00 5.47
CA THR A 223 6.74 10.26 6.09
C THR A 223 8.10 10.11 6.80
N GLY A 224 8.26 9.04 7.60
CA GLY A 224 9.52 8.74 8.29
C GLY A 224 9.80 9.62 9.49
N LEU A 225 11.03 9.50 10.02
CA LEU A 225 11.50 10.25 11.20
C LEU A 225 12.39 11.45 10.81
N GLY A 226 12.87 11.51 9.57
CA GLY A 226 13.76 12.58 9.09
C GLY A 226 15.20 12.45 9.61
N ASP A 227 15.63 11.25 9.95
CA ASP A 227 16.94 10.92 10.51
C ASP A 227 17.81 10.03 9.59
N GLY A 228 17.33 9.78 8.37
CA GLY A 228 18.00 8.96 7.37
C GLY A 228 18.03 7.46 7.68
N SER A 229 17.33 7.01 8.72
CA SER A 229 17.40 5.62 9.20
C SER A 229 16.70 4.60 8.32
N SER A 230 15.84 5.03 7.37
CA SER A 230 15.02 4.12 6.57
C SER A 230 14.92 4.53 5.11
N LEU A 231 15.29 3.64 4.20
CA LEU A 231 15.09 3.82 2.75
C LEU A 231 13.61 3.79 2.34
N GLY A 232 12.77 3.11 3.12
CA GLY A 232 11.32 3.04 2.86
C GLY A 232 10.53 4.25 3.37
N ALA A 233 11.16 5.16 4.13
CA ALA A 233 10.48 6.23 4.86
C ALA A 233 11.29 7.54 4.81
N GLN A 234 11.42 8.11 3.61
CA GLN A 234 12.27 9.27 3.32
C GLN A 234 11.51 10.59 3.09
N GLY A 235 10.20 10.63 3.33
CA GLY A 235 9.40 11.84 3.11
C GLY A 235 9.88 13.04 3.91
N LEU A 236 10.13 12.87 5.21
CA LEU A 236 10.63 13.93 6.09
C LEU A 236 12.11 14.25 5.85
N ASP A 237 12.92 13.27 5.46
CA ASP A 237 14.31 13.50 5.05
C ASP A 237 14.37 14.44 3.84
N LEU A 238 13.54 14.19 2.83
CA LEU A 238 13.42 15.07 1.67
C LEU A 238 12.89 16.46 2.05
N PHE A 239 11.84 16.53 2.86
CA PHE A 239 11.27 17.81 3.28
C PHE A 239 12.27 18.69 4.03
N ASN A 240 13.10 18.08 4.88
CA ASN A 240 14.10 18.79 5.68
C ASN A 240 15.36 19.19 4.89
N SER A 241 15.72 18.43 3.85
CA SER A 241 16.98 18.61 3.13
C SER A 241 16.88 19.31 1.79
N LEU A 242 15.70 19.30 1.13
CA LEU A 242 15.55 19.86 -0.20
C LEU A 242 15.48 21.39 -0.18
N GLU A 243 16.29 22.01 -1.03
CA GLU A 243 16.26 23.43 -1.29
C GLU A 243 15.49 23.75 -2.58
N GLY A 244 14.80 24.89 -2.59
CA GLY A 244 14.09 25.36 -3.78
C GLY A 244 12.81 24.59 -4.13
N VAL A 245 12.27 23.78 -3.23
CA VAL A 245 11.04 23.00 -3.37
C VAL A 245 9.92 23.64 -2.57
N ASP A 246 8.75 23.82 -3.19
CA ASP A 246 7.58 24.44 -2.56
C ASP A 246 6.67 23.40 -1.87
N PHE A 247 6.52 22.22 -2.47
CA PHE A 247 5.75 21.11 -1.89
C PHE A 247 6.51 19.79 -2.01
N VAL A 248 6.48 19.01 -0.92
CA VAL A 248 6.79 17.58 -0.89
C VAL A 248 5.49 16.84 -0.65
N VAL A 249 5.06 16.00 -1.58
CA VAL A 249 3.91 15.12 -1.42
C VAL A 249 4.45 13.73 -1.19
N CYS A 250 4.20 13.15 -0.02
CA CYS A 250 4.60 11.79 0.34
C CYS A 250 3.38 10.89 0.64
N SER A 251 3.60 9.58 0.87
CA SER A 251 2.56 8.55 0.89
C SER A 251 3.01 7.29 1.62
N HIS A 252 2.52 6.10 1.26
CA HIS A 252 2.98 4.77 1.67
C HIS A 252 2.67 4.35 3.11
N ASP A 253 2.83 5.21 4.12
CA ASP A 253 2.58 4.85 5.53
C ASP A 253 1.11 4.96 5.95
N HIS A 254 0.24 5.37 5.02
CA HIS A 254 -1.19 5.57 5.25
C HIS A 254 -1.54 6.57 6.36
N ARG A 255 -0.59 7.44 6.75
CA ARG A 255 -0.76 8.44 7.80
C ARG A 255 -1.12 9.78 7.19
N GLN A 256 -1.98 10.50 7.89
CA GLN A 256 -2.27 11.89 7.57
C GLN A 256 -1.17 12.76 8.17
N THR A 257 -0.43 13.45 7.32
CA THR A 257 0.62 14.36 7.79
C THR A 257 0.60 15.65 6.98
N ILE A 258 0.51 16.77 7.68
CA ILE A 258 0.71 18.10 7.14
C ILE A 258 1.79 18.79 7.96
N LEU A 259 2.88 19.13 7.29
CA LEU A 259 3.95 19.93 7.91
C LEU A 259 4.13 21.22 7.11
N LYS A 260 4.43 22.29 7.81
CA LYS A 260 4.66 23.60 7.23
C LYS A 260 6.07 24.07 7.59
N GLY A 261 6.88 24.28 6.56
CA GLY A 261 8.16 24.97 6.67
C GLY A 261 8.02 26.48 6.51
N VAL A 262 9.12 27.19 6.33
CA VAL A 262 9.13 28.66 6.14
C VAL A 262 8.49 29.04 4.79
N SER A 263 8.83 28.31 3.72
CA SER A 263 8.35 28.57 2.35
C SER A 263 7.91 27.30 1.62
N SER A 264 7.77 26.18 2.32
CA SER A 264 7.41 24.89 1.78
C SER A 264 6.39 24.16 2.67
N ALA A 265 5.72 23.14 2.12
CA ALA A 265 4.86 22.27 2.90
C ALA A 265 5.04 20.80 2.49
N LEU A 266 4.84 19.88 3.45
CA LEU A 266 4.71 18.44 3.21
C LEU A 266 3.25 18.04 3.36
N ILE A 267 2.76 17.21 2.44
CA ILE A 267 1.39 16.70 2.40
C ILE A 267 1.43 15.18 2.27
N ASN A 268 0.77 14.46 3.19
CA ASN A 268 0.40 13.06 3.09
C ASN A 268 -1.08 12.93 3.46
N THR A 269 -1.89 12.37 2.55
CA THR A 269 -3.36 12.36 2.72
C THR A 269 -3.89 11.14 3.47
N GLY A 270 -3.02 10.21 3.86
CA GLY A 270 -3.45 8.93 4.42
C GLY A 270 -3.78 7.93 3.32
N ASN A 271 -4.95 7.30 3.34
CA ASN A 271 -5.28 6.25 2.36
C ASN A 271 -6.77 6.16 2.01
N ARG A 272 -7.05 5.33 0.98
CA ARG A 272 -8.41 4.90 0.57
C ARG A 272 -9.36 6.06 0.29
N ALA A 273 -8.84 7.14 -0.28
CA ALA A 273 -9.60 8.32 -0.68
C ALA A 273 -10.41 8.99 0.45
N LYS A 274 -10.00 8.81 1.71
CA LYS A 274 -10.66 9.42 2.88
C LYS A 274 -10.41 10.91 3.00
N PHE A 275 -9.31 11.38 2.44
CA PHE A 275 -8.89 12.76 2.45
C PHE A 275 -8.35 13.18 1.08
N LEU A 276 -8.53 14.44 0.76
CA LEU A 276 -7.90 15.13 -0.37
C LEU A 276 -6.92 16.16 0.20
N GLY A 277 -5.66 16.10 -0.19
CA GLY A 277 -4.67 17.10 0.17
C GLY A 277 -4.94 18.40 -0.60
N HIS A 278 -4.84 19.53 0.08
CA HIS A 278 -5.01 20.84 -0.54
C HIS A 278 -3.88 21.77 -0.10
N GLY A 279 -2.95 22.03 -1.01
CA GLY A 279 -1.92 23.04 -0.88
C GLY A 279 -2.31 24.32 -1.64
N GLU A 280 -2.08 25.47 -1.03
CA GLU A 280 -2.17 26.76 -1.72
C GLU A 280 -0.81 27.45 -1.72
N LEU A 281 -0.42 27.97 -2.87
CA LEU A 281 0.81 28.75 -3.03
C LEU A 281 0.51 30.07 -3.73
N ALA A 282 0.59 31.17 -2.99
CA ALA A 282 0.53 32.49 -3.52
C ALA A 282 1.95 32.97 -3.92
N VAL A 283 2.16 33.18 -5.21
CA VAL A 283 3.42 33.64 -5.79
C VAL A 283 3.28 35.10 -6.19
N THR A 284 4.03 36.01 -5.55
CA THR A 284 4.10 37.41 -5.92
C THR A 284 5.14 37.59 -7.01
N VAL A 285 4.72 38.12 -8.14
CA VAL A 285 5.60 38.45 -9.28
C VAL A 285 5.73 39.98 -9.41
N LYS A 286 6.97 40.47 -9.55
CA LYS A 286 7.32 41.84 -9.82
C LYS A 286 8.39 41.92 -10.90
N ASN A 287 8.18 42.73 -11.92
CA ASN A 287 9.08 42.83 -13.07
C ASN A 287 9.38 41.47 -13.73
N GLY A 288 8.35 40.62 -13.86
CA GLY A 288 8.45 39.28 -14.44
C GLY A 288 9.25 38.28 -13.60
N LYS A 289 9.61 38.60 -12.35
CA LYS A 289 10.38 37.71 -11.44
C LYS A 289 9.60 37.43 -10.15
N VAL A 290 9.82 36.24 -9.58
CA VAL A 290 9.26 35.89 -8.26
C VAL A 290 9.88 36.80 -7.20
N ALA A 291 9.05 37.57 -6.51
CA ALA A 291 9.43 38.48 -5.42
C ALA A 291 9.11 37.91 -4.04
N GLY A 292 8.20 36.95 -3.95
CA GLY A 292 7.86 36.26 -2.70
C GLY A 292 6.90 35.09 -2.93
N LYS A 293 6.85 34.18 -1.96
CA LYS A 293 5.96 33.05 -1.91
C LYS A 293 5.33 32.92 -0.53
N ALA A 294 4.04 32.56 -0.47
CA ALA A 294 3.35 32.18 0.75
C ALA A 294 2.65 30.83 0.54
N VAL A 295 2.97 29.86 1.37
CA VAL A 295 2.47 28.50 1.27
C VAL A 295 1.50 28.20 2.41
N SER A 296 0.42 27.49 2.11
CA SER A 296 -0.43 26.81 3.09
C SER A 296 -0.77 25.41 2.62
N ALA A 297 -1.08 24.53 3.55
CA ALA A 297 -1.52 23.17 3.25
C ALA A 297 -2.50 22.67 4.31
N GLY A 298 -3.40 21.79 3.90
CA GLY A 298 -4.41 21.17 4.74
C GLY A 298 -4.98 19.91 4.10
N LEU A 299 -5.89 19.25 4.81
CA LEU A 299 -6.64 18.09 4.34
C LEU A 299 -8.12 18.42 4.27
N ILE A 300 -8.76 18.07 3.18
CA ILE A 300 -10.21 18.10 3.02
C ILE A 300 -10.71 16.68 3.34
N THR A 301 -11.55 16.55 4.36
CA THR A 301 -12.22 15.27 4.67
C THR A 301 -13.25 14.97 3.58
N VAL A 302 -13.15 13.80 2.99
CA VAL A 302 -14.05 13.36 1.93
C VAL A 302 -15.32 12.75 2.55
N ASP A 303 -16.46 13.38 2.28
CA ASP A 303 -17.76 12.83 2.64
C ASP A 303 -18.22 11.86 1.56
N LYS A 304 -18.31 10.58 1.90
CA LYS A 304 -18.73 9.50 1.01
C LYS A 304 -20.15 9.68 0.41
N ASN A 305 -20.95 10.57 0.95
CA ASN A 305 -22.29 10.88 0.43
C ASN A 305 -22.27 11.95 -0.67
N LYS A 306 -21.14 12.67 -0.81
CA LYS A 306 -20.94 13.67 -1.86
C LYS A 306 -20.12 13.07 -2.99
N THR A 307 -20.79 12.64 -4.05
CA THR A 307 -20.15 11.96 -5.18
C THR A 307 -20.50 12.63 -6.50
N ASP A 308 -19.58 12.56 -7.45
CA ASP A 308 -19.81 13.00 -8.83
C ASP A 308 -20.78 12.02 -9.53
N GLN A 309 -22.01 12.47 -9.78
CA GLN A 309 -23.07 11.66 -10.37
C GLN A 309 -22.83 11.37 -11.86
N GLU A 310 -22.19 12.28 -12.59
CA GLU A 310 -21.87 12.05 -14.01
C GLU A 310 -20.73 11.05 -14.15
N MET A 311 -19.71 11.11 -13.27
CA MET A 311 -18.68 10.10 -13.19
C MET A 311 -19.26 8.72 -12.87
N LYS A 312 -20.17 8.65 -11.91
CA LYS A 312 -20.87 7.41 -11.55
C LYS A 312 -21.65 6.83 -12.72
N LYS A 313 -22.34 7.67 -13.48
CA LYS A 313 -23.07 7.26 -14.68
C LYS A 313 -22.12 6.79 -15.79
N THR A 314 -21.03 7.50 -16.01
CA THR A 314 -20.03 7.19 -17.04
C THR A 314 -19.39 5.82 -16.82
N PHE A 315 -19.07 5.47 -15.57
CA PHE A 315 -18.40 4.22 -15.21
C PHE A 315 -19.34 3.16 -14.62
N ARG A 316 -20.64 3.26 -14.93
CA ARG A 316 -21.65 2.32 -14.42
C ARG A 316 -21.41 0.89 -14.91
N GLU A 317 -21.11 0.71 -16.18
CA GLU A 317 -20.85 -0.61 -16.77
C GLU A 317 -19.62 -1.27 -16.14
N ASP A 318 -18.58 -0.49 -15.87
CA ASP A 318 -17.38 -0.95 -15.15
C ASP A 318 -17.71 -1.42 -13.74
N PHE A 319 -18.54 -0.66 -13.01
CA PHE A 319 -19.02 -1.05 -11.69
C PHE A 319 -19.79 -2.37 -11.72
N GLU A 320 -20.74 -2.53 -12.66
CA GLU A 320 -21.53 -3.76 -12.78
C GLU A 320 -20.65 -4.97 -13.18
N ALA A 321 -19.64 -4.78 -14.02
CA ALA A 321 -18.69 -5.84 -14.37
C ALA A 321 -17.89 -6.30 -13.15
N VAL A 322 -17.33 -5.37 -12.37
CA VAL A 322 -16.60 -5.68 -11.13
C VAL A 322 -17.54 -6.32 -10.10
N LYS A 323 -18.77 -5.84 -9.97
CA LYS A 323 -19.78 -6.42 -9.07
C LYS A 323 -20.11 -7.86 -9.44
N ALA A 324 -20.34 -8.13 -10.73
CA ALA A 324 -20.60 -9.49 -11.21
C ALA A 324 -19.42 -10.44 -10.94
N PHE A 325 -18.19 -9.98 -11.18
CA PHE A 325 -16.98 -10.70 -10.83
C PHE A 325 -16.87 -10.96 -9.32
N SER A 326 -17.06 -9.92 -8.48
CA SER A 326 -16.99 -10.01 -7.02
C SER A 326 -18.04 -10.95 -6.42
N SER A 327 -19.20 -11.04 -7.07
CA SER A 327 -20.33 -11.90 -6.64
C SER A 327 -20.27 -13.32 -7.19
N LYS A 328 -19.23 -13.68 -7.95
CA LYS A 328 -19.09 -15.04 -8.51
C LYS A 328 -18.96 -16.04 -7.37
N GLU A 329 -19.84 -17.04 -7.35
CA GLU A 329 -19.76 -18.17 -6.43
C GLU A 329 -18.51 -19.00 -6.72
N ILE A 330 -17.76 -19.36 -5.67
CA ILE A 330 -16.49 -20.10 -5.78
C ILE A 330 -16.46 -21.37 -4.93
N GLY A 331 -17.45 -21.58 -4.06
CA GLY A 331 -17.57 -22.76 -3.19
C GLY A 331 -18.49 -22.51 -2.01
N ALA A 332 -18.33 -23.27 -0.95
CA ALA A 332 -19.09 -23.14 0.30
C ALA A 332 -18.22 -23.37 1.54
N LEU A 333 -18.62 -22.78 2.67
CA LEU A 333 -18.07 -23.03 4.01
C LEU A 333 -19.08 -23.81 4.84
N ALA A 334 -18.63 -24.86 5.52
CA ALA A 334 -19.43 -25.58 6.52
C ALA A 334 -19.51 -24.84 7.86
N MET A 335 -18.54 -23.94 8.15
CA MET A 335 -18.45 -23.17 9.40
C MET A 335 -18.08 -21.70 9.14
N ASP A 336 -18.30 -20.85 10.13
CA ASP A 336 -17.85 -19.45 10.08
C ASP A 336 -16.31 -19.36 10.18
N LEU A 337 -15.68 -18.55 9.35
CA LEU A 337 -14.28 -18.18 9.49
C LEU A 337 -14.19 -16.79 10.17
N ASN A 338 -13.67 -16.74 11.38
CA ASN A 338 -13.52 -15.50 12.13
C ASN A 338 -12.04 -15.23 12.44
N THR A 339 -11.53 -14.08 12.08
CA THR A 339 -10.13 -13.72 12.39
C THR A 339 -9.87 -13.53 13.87
N LYS A 340 -10.89 -13.11 14.65
CA LYS A 340 -10.75 -12.90 16.11
C LYS A 340 -10.44 -14.19 16.87
N ASP A 341 -10.89 -15.35 16.36
CA ASP A 341 -10.68 -16.64 17.02
C ASP A 341 -9.17 -17.00 17.05
N ALA A 342 -8.41 -16.49 16.08
CA ALA A 342 -6.95 -16.67 16.03
C ALA A 342 -6.20 -16.05 17.20
N TYR A 343 -6.79 -15.09 17.91
CA TYR A 343 -6.11 -14.43 19.04
C TYR A 343 -6.08 -15.28 20.31
N SER A 344 -6.92 -16.28 20.40
CA SER A 344 -7.00 -17.20 21.54
C SER A 344 -6.34 -18.58 21.30
N GLY A 345 -5.97 -18.90 20.05
CA GLY A 345 -5.38 -20.19 19.72
C GLY A 345 -5.54 -20.59 18.27
N MET A 346 -5.46 -21.89 18.01
CA MET A 346 -5.74 -22.45 16.69
C MET A 346 -7.20 -22.19 16.30
N CYS A 347 -7.42 -21.87 15.03
CA CYS A 347 -8.77 -21.68 14.48
C CYS A 347 -8.80 -21.96 12.98
N ASP A 348 -9.99 -22.26 12.45
CA ASP A 348 -10.19 -22.61 11.04
C ASP A 348 -9.72 -21.54 10.09
N TYR A 349 -9.84 -20.26 10.46
CA TYR A 349 -9.38 -19.14 9.62
C TYR A 349 -7.87 -19.21 9.33
N VAL A 350 -7.02 -19.35 10.36
CA VAL A 350 -5.56 -19.41 10.17
C VAL A 350 -5.14 -20.77 9.66
N ASN A 351 -5.82 -21.85 10.12
CA ASN A 351 -5.57 -23.20 9.64
C ASN A 351 -5.79 -23.33 8.13
N LEU A 352 -6.83 -22.70 7.57
CA LEU A 352 -7.05 -22.68 6.12
C LEU A 352 -5.86 -22.07 5.38
N ILE A 353 -5.31 -20.94 5.89
CA ILE A 353 -4.14 -20.27 5.27
C ILE A 353 -2.91 -21.17 5.37
N HIS A 354 -2.69 -21.82 6.53
CA HIS A 354 -1.60 -22.77 6.71
C HIS A 354 -1.72 -23.95 5.76
N THR A 355 -2.91 -24.55 5.69
CA THR A 355 -3.18 -25.73 4.84
C THR A 355 -2.97 -25.41 3.37
N VAL A 356 -3.47 -24.28 2.90
CA VAL A 356 -3.25 -23.82 1.52
C VAL A 356 -1.76 -23.56 1.25
N SER A 357 -1.04 -22.98 2.20
CA SER A 357 0.40 -22.72 2.06
C SER A 357 1.22 -24.01 2.02
N LEU A 358 0.90 -24.98 2.87
CA LEU A 358 1.55 -26.28 2.89
C LEU A 358 1.19 -27.15 1.67
N ASN A 359 -0.06 -27.08 1.18
CA ASN A 359 -0.50 -27.82 0.00
C ASN A 359 0.06 -27.22 -1.29
N GLY A 360 0.16 -25.91 -1.35
CA GLY A 360 0.66 -25.17 -2.51
C GLY A 360 2.18 -25.07 -2.62
N SER A 361 2.94 -25.74 -1.71
CA SER A 361 4.41 -25.66 -1.69
C SER A 361 5.06 -26.98 -1.24
N ASP A 362 6.40 -27.00 -1.28
CA ASP A 362 7.25 -28.07 -0.76
C ASP A 362 7.61 -27.89 0.73
N ALA A 363 6.96 -26.98 1.44
CA ALA A 363 7.28 -26.66 2.81
C ALA A 363 6.87 -27.74 3.81
N GLN A 364 7.71 -27.90 4.83
CA GLN A 364 7.45 -28.74 6.01
C GLN A 364 6.71 -27.96 7.09
N ILE A 365 6.94 -26.65 7.15
CA ILE A 365 6.42 -25.72 8.17
C ILE A 365 5.85 -24.50 7.45
N SER A 366 4.79 -23.90 7.98
CA SER A 366 4.24 -22.65 7.45
C SER A 366 4.02 -21.63 8.56
N PHE A 367 4.25 -20.36 8.25
CA PHE A 367 3.91 -19.23 9.11
C PHE A 367 2.73 -18.46 8.52
N ALA A 368 1.73 -18.16 9.34
CA ALA A 368 0.56 -17.37 8.98
C ALA A 368 0.05 -16.56 10.17
N ALA A 369 -0.57 -15.43 9.87
CA ALA A 369 -1.12 -14.49 10.85
C ALA A 369 -2.58 -14.15 10.56
N PRO A 370 -3.36 -13.65 11.57
CA PRO A 370 -4.66 -13.05 11.33
C PRO A 370 -4.49 -11.69 10.62
N LEU A 371 -4.88 -11.66 9.34
CA LEU A 371 -4.56 -10.56 8.42
C LEU A 371 -5.51 -9.35 8.55
N THR A 372 -6.69 -9.57 9.14
CA THR A 372 -7.67 -8.52 9.44
C THR A 372 -7.98 -8.52 10.95
N TYR A 373 -8.37 -7.37 11.50
CA TYR A 373 -8.64 -7.25 12.93
C TYR A 373 -9.86 -8.05 13.38
N ASN A 374 -10.97 -7.96 12.64
CA ASN A 374 -12.24 -8.62 12.95
C ASN A 374 -12.97 -9.01 11.66
N GLY A 375 -12.25 -9.69 10.76
CA GLY A 375 -12.83 -10.23 9.54
C GLY A 375 -13.69 -11.45 9.84
N LYS A 376 -14.81 -11.56 9.11
CA LYS A 376 -15.72 -12.70 9.22
C LYS A 376 -16.26 -13.09 7.86
N VAL A 377 -16.14 -14.38 7.52
CA VAL A 377 -16.88 -15.01 6.42
C VAL A 377 -17.81 -16.05 7.03
N ARG A 378 -19.10 -15.94 6.73
CA ARG A 378 -20.11 -16.82 7.32
C ARG A 378 -20.17 -18.17 6.59
N ALA A 379 -20.59 -19.19 7.30
CA ALA A 379 -20.97 -20.47 6.72
C ALA A 379 -22.02 -20.30 5.60
N GLY A 380 -21.92 -21.11 4.57
CA GLY A 380 -22.78 -21.05 3.38
C GLY A 380 -21.96 -20.81 2.11
N ILE A 381 -22.60 -20.27 1.08
CA ILE A 381 -21.96 -20.00 -0.21
C ILE A 381 -20.87 -18.94 -0.05
N ILE A 382 -19.68 -19.23 -0.60
CA ILE A 382 -18.58 -18.28 -0.69
C ILE A 382 -18.56 -17.66 -2.07
N ILE A 383 -18.41 -16.35 -2.12
CA ILE A 383 -18.23 -15.58 -3.35
C ILE A 383 -16.77 -15.07 -3.45
N TYR A 384 -16.36 -14.69 -4.66
CA TYR A 384 -14.99 -14.21 -4.90
C TYR A 384 -14.57 -13.07 -3.95
N ASN A 385 -15.51 -12.18 -3.60
CA ASN A 385 -15.26 -11.09 -2.65
C ASN A 385 -14.82 -11.57 -1.26
N ASP A 386 -15.24 -12.75 -0.83
CA ASP A 386 -14.89 -13.28 0.49
C ASP A 386 -13.39 -13.59 0.60
N LEU A 387 -12.73 -13.87 -0.53
CA LEU A 387 -11.28 -14.03 -0.56
C LEU A 387 -10.53 -12.79 -0.07
N PHE A 388 -11.04 -11.57 -0.33
CA PHE A 388 -10.44 -10.34 0.18
C PHE A 388 -10.67 -10.14 1.68
N THR A 389 -11.66 -10.81 2.27
CA THR A 389 -11.84 -10.87 3.72
C THR A 389 -10.92 -11.91 4.35
N ILE A 390 -10.77 -13.08 3.70
CA ILE A 390 -9.86 -14.14 4.17
C ILE A 390 -8.40 -13.69 4.00
N TYR A 391 -8.05 -13.16 2.81
CA TYR A 391 -6.68 -12.77 2.47
C TYR A 391 -6.64 -11.43 1.73
N PRO A 392 -6.56 -10.29 2.43
CA PRO A 392 -6.69 -8.96 1.84
C PRO A 392 -5.47 -8.47 1.04
N PHE A 393 -4.30 -9.12 1.20
CA PHE A 393 -3.04 -8.73 0.59
C PHE A 393 -2.74 -9.51 -0.70
N GLU A 394 -1.90 -8.96 -1.57
CA GLU A 394 -1.44 -9.61 -2.81
C GLU A 394 -0.04 -10.20 -2.63
N ASN A 395 0.20 -10.89 -1.50
CA ASN A 395 1.47 -11.55 -1.22
C ASN A 395 1.59 -12.87 -1.98
N GLN A 396 2.73 -13.07 -2.61
CA GLN A 396 3.14 -14.39 -3.11
C GLN A 396 3.53 -15.32 -1.94
N LEU A 397 3.41 -16.62 -2.17
CA LEU A 397 3.91 -17.64 -1.24
C LEU A 397 5.38 -17.94 -1.58
N TYR A 398 6.26 -17.83 -0.59
CA TYR A 398 7.67 -18.17 -0.72
C TYR A 398 8.04 -19.31 0.22
N THR A 399 9.01 -20.14 -0.18
CA THR A 399 9.65 -21.10 0.72
C THR A 399 11.11 -20.70 0.97
N LEU A 400 11.50 -20.76 2.24
CA LEU A 400 12.84 -20.40 2.71
C LEU A 400 13.44 -21.57 3.50
N ARG A 401 14.77 -21.65 3.47
CA ARG A 401 15.54 -22.55 4.35
C ARG A 401 15.80 -21.86 5.69
N MET A 402 15.34 -22.47 6.78
CA MET A 402 15.57 -22.01 8.14
C MET A 402 16.04 -23.14 9.05
N LYS A 403 16.94 -22.81 10.00
CA LYS A 403 17.30 -23.76 11.06
C LYS A 403 16.19 -23.85 12.12
N GLY A 404 16.10 -25.00 12.81
CA GLY A 404 15.09 -25.18 13.86
C GLY A 404 15.18 -24.11 14.96
N ASP A 405 16.38 -23.70 15.38
CA ASP A 405 16.52 -22.61 16.37
C ASP A 405 16.11 -21.22 15.80
N GLU A 406 16.31 -20.98 14.50
CA GLU A 406 15.81 -19.77 13.84
C GLU A 406 14.28 -19.75 13.83
N ILE A 407 13.62 -20.91 13.60
CA ILE A 407 12.15 -21.06 13.66
C ILE A 407 11.63 -20.75 15.07
N ARG A 408 12.26 -21.32 16.10
CA ARG A 408 11.89 -21.03 17.50
C ARG A 408 12.04 -19.55 17.83
N LYS A 409 13.14 -18.93 17.45
CA LYS A 409 13.39 -17.50 17.66
C LYS A 409 12.43 -16.60 16.89
N TYR A 410 12.04 -17.00 15.67
CA TYR A 410 11.01 -16.32 14.88
C TYR A 410 9.69 -16.29 15.64
N LEU A 411 9.24 -17.45 16.15
CA LEU A 411 8.02 -17.55 16.93
C LEU A 411 8.10 -16.73 18.23
N GLU A 412 9.21 -16.79 18.96
CA GLU A 412 9.42 -15.95 20.15
C GLU A 412 9.22 -14.45 19.85
N TYR A 413 9.71 -13.99 18.69
CA TYR A 413 9.57 -12.60 18.28
C TYR A 413 8.12 -12.28 17.86
N SER A 414 7.44 -13.20 17.17
CA SER A 414 6.03 -13.06 16.83
C SER A 414 5.17 -12.94 18.08
N TYR A 415 5.30 -13.88 19.02
CA TYR A 415 4.54 -13.87 20.26
C TYR A 415 4.92 -12.73 21.20
N ARG A 416 6.11 -12.14 21.09
CA ARG A 416 6.45 -10.88 21.75
C ARG A 416 5.62 -9.70 21.24
N SER A 417 5.22 -9.73 19.97
CA SER A 417 4.34 -8.70 19.39
C SER A 417 2.89 -8.88 19.82
N TRP A 418 2.50 -10.12 20.04
CA TRP A 418 1.13 -10.55 20.35
C TRP A 418 0.80 -10.44 21.84
N LEU A 419 1.70 -10.92 22.70
CA LEU A 419 1.51 -11.03 24.13
C LEU A 419 2.19 -9.88 24.89
N ALA A 420 1.65 -9.54 26.03
CA ALA A 420 2.24 -8.59 26.96
C ALA A 420 3.44 -9.20 27.75
N PRO A 421 4.32 -8.38 28.35
CA PRO A 421 5.33 -8.85 29.31
C PRO A 421 4.71 -9.59 30.49
N VAL A 422 5.46 -10.53 31.08
CA VAL A 422 5.02 -11.24 32.30
C VAL A 422 4.79 -10.23 33.43
N GLY A 423 3.70 -10.42 34.17
CA GLY A 423 3.29 -9.52 35.25
C GLY A 423 2.45 -8.32 34.81
N SER A 424 2.17 -8.21 33.50
CA SER A 424 1.22 -7.21 32.99
C SER A 424 -0.22 -7.50 33.46
N GLU A 425 -1.06 -6.48 33.49
CA GLU A 425 -2.49 -6.60 33.77
C GLU A 425 -3.19 -7.49 32.73
N HIS A 426 -2.80 -7.38 31.47
CA HIS A 426 -3.32 -8.13 30.34
C HIS A 426 -2.34 -9.22 29.88
N ILE A 427 -2.86 -10.29 29.27
CA ILE A 427 -2.06 -11.31 28.57
C ILE A 427 -1.80 -10.89 27.13
N LEU A 428 -2.82 -10.37 26.45
CA LEU A 428 -2.66 -9.81 25.13
C LEU A 428 -1.99 -8.42 25.23
N ASN A 429 -1.15 -8.08 24.26
CA ASN A 429 -0.49 -6.78 24.21
C ASN A 429 -1.48 -5.73 23.68
N ILE A 430 -2.36 -5.29 24.55
CA ILE A 430 -3.44 -4.34 24.28
C ILE A 430 -3.27 -3.04 25.05
N VAL A 431 -3.88 -1.97 24.56
CA VAL A 431 -3.84 -0.65 25.16
C VAL A 431 -5.18 0.07 24.99
N HIS A 432 -5.59 0.79 26.01
CA HIS A 432 -6.73 1.71 25.92
C HIS A 432 -6.26 3.02 25.27
N GLN A 433 -6.83 3.36 24.14
CA GLN A 433 -6.56 4.62 23.43
C GLN A 433 -7.90 5.31 23.17
N ASN A 434 -8.01 6.57 23.57
CA ASN A 434 -9.14 7.43 23.22
C ASN A 434 -9.07 7.85 21.74
N ASP A 435 -8.84 6.88 20.85
CA ASP A 435 -8.83 7.12 19.41
C ASP A 435 -10.13 6.59 18.79
N PRO A 436 -11.09 7.46 18.45
CA PRO A 436 -12.38 7.05 17.90
C PRO A 436 -12.27 6.38 16.52
N ARG A 437 -11.07 6.32 15.94
CA ARG A 437 -10.82 5.69 14.62
C ARG A 437 -10.69 4.16 14.71
N ASN A 438 -10.48 3.59 15.90
CA ASN A 438 -10.05 2.19 16.00
C ASN A 438 -11.10 1.20 16.47
N ASN A 439 -12.01 1.54 17.34
CA ASN A 439 -13.18 0.71 17.64
C ASN A 439 -14.15 1.40 18.62
N GLN A 440 -15.29 0.76 18.82
CA GLN A 440 -16.32 1.25 19.73
C GLN A 440 -15.93 1.12 21.20
N THR A 441 -14.91 0.29 21.52
CA THR A 441 -14.53 -0.01 22.91
C THR A 441 -13.40 0.87 23.44
N GLY A 442 -12.65 1.55 22.55
CA GLY A 442 -11.45 2.32 22.91
C GLY A 442 -10.21 1.46 23.17
N TRP A 443 -10.32 0.13 23.09
CA TRP A 443 -9.19 -0.78 23.23
C TRP A 443 -8.66 -1.23 21.87
N SER A 444 -7.35 -1.44 21.76
CA SER A 444 -6.70 -1.96 20.56
C SER A 444 -5.44 -2.74 20.88
N PHE A 445 -5.00 -3.61 19.97
CA PHE A 445 -3.65 -4.17 20.04
C PHE A 445 -2.61 -3.06 19.88
N VAL A 446 -1.51 -3.16 20.61
CA VAL A 446 -0.34 -2.28 20.47
C VAL A 446 0.31 -2.48 19.09
N ASN A 447 0.39 -3.72 18.64
CA ASN A 447 0.96 -4.09 17.35
C ASN A 447 -0.13 -4.48 16.34
N ARG A 448 0.21 -4.43 15.06
CA ARG A 448 -0.69 -4.87 13.98
C ARG A 448 -0.85 -6.39 14.01
N THR A 449 -2.08 -6.89 13.88
CA THR A 449 -2.41 -8.33 13.99
C THR A 449 -1.77 -9.18 12.90
N TYR A 450 -1.52 -8.61 11.73
CA TYR A 450 -0.77 -9.31 10.68
C TYR A 450 0.71 -9.59 11.05
N ASN A 451 1.15 -9.19 12.24
CA ASN A 451 2.44 -9.55 12.84
C ASN A 451 2.33 -10.63 13.93
N PHE A 452 1.17 -11.30 14.06
CA PHE A 452 0.92 -12.37 15.04
C PHE A 452 1.00 -13.73 14.36
N ASP A 453 2.17 -14.05 13.79
CA ASP A 453 2.36 -15.30 13.10
C ASP A 453 2.34 -16.48 14.09
N SER A 454 1.54 -17.49 13.78
CA SER A 454 1.60 -18.85 14.33
C SER A 454 2.29 -19.78 13.33
N ALA A 455 2.55 -21.02 13.72
CA ALA A 455 3.14 -22.01 12.85
C ALA A 455 2.23 -23.23 12.69
N ALA A 456 2.28 -23.84 11.50
CA ALA A 456 1.82 -25.20 11.25
C ALA A 456 2.99 -26.05 10.74
N GLY A 457 2.85 -27.39 10.80
CA GLY A 457 3.91 -28.35 10.49
C GLY A 457 4.68 -28.83 11.72
N ILE A 458 4.43 -28.24 12.88
CA ILE A 458 5.05 -28.58 14.16
C ILE A 458 4.02 -28.62 15.30
N ASN A 459 4.34 -29.38 16.36
CA ASN A 459 3.62 -29.33 17.63
C ASN A 459 4.42 -28.47 18.63
N TYR A 460 3.78 -27.45 19.21
CA TYR A 460 4.46 -26.57 20.16
C TYR A 460 3.52 -25.94 21.18
N THR A 461 4.10 -25.45 22.27
CA THR A 461 3.37 -24.71 23.31
C THR A 461 3.94 -23.31 23.47
N VAL A 462 3.06 -22.40 23.92
CA VAL A 462 3.38 -21.00 24.23
C VAL A 462 3.11 -20.75 25.70
N ASP A 463 4.16 -20.73 26.53
CA ASP A 463 4.03 -20.53 27.98
C ASP A 463 3.90 -19.03 28.30
N ILE A 464 2.69 -18.59 28.66
CA ILE A 464 2.37 -17.20 29.00
C ILE A 464 2.99 -16.74 30.32
N THR A 465 3.49 -17.67 31.13
CA THR A 465 4.13 -17.37 32.43
C THR A 465 5.63 -17.09 32.31
N LYS A 466 6.21 -17.36 31.14
CA LYS A 466 7.64 -17.20 30.90
C LYS A 466 7.98 -15.83 30.28
N PRO A 467 9.18 -15.31 30.53
CA PRO A 467 9.63 -14.10 29.87
C PRO A 467 9.84 -14.32 28.37
N PHE A 468 9.90 -13.24 27.60
CA PHE A 468 10.23 -13.28 26.17
C PHE A 468 11.56 -13.99 25.92
N GLY A 469 11.59 -14.84 24.90
CA GLY A 469 12.73 -15.70 24.55
C GLY A 469 12.71 -17.10 25.19
N GLN A 470 11.72 -17.36 26.08
CA GLN A 470 11.57 -18.63 26.79
C GLN A 470 10.11 -19.16 26.74
N ARG A 471 9.25 -18.57 25.90
CA ARG A 471 7.83 -18.92 25.81
C ARG A 471 7.55 -20.11 24.90
N ILE A 472 8.37 -20.28 23.87
CA ILE A 472 8.15 -21.27 22.81
C ILE A 472 8.89 -22.56 23.13
N ASN A 473 8.12 -23.67 23.25
CA ASN A 473 8.66 -25.00 23.33
C ASN A 473 8.13 -25.82 22.14
N ILE A 474 8.99 -26.16 21.17
CA ILE A 474 8.65 -27.03 20.04
C ILE A 474 8.88 -28.47 20.47
N GLU A 475 7.83 -29.27 20.44
CA GLU A 475 7.81 -30.65 20.96
C GLU A 475 8.19 -31.67 19.90
N SER A 476 7.67 -31.50 18.67
CA SER A 476 7.90 -32.42 17.54
C SER A 476 7.50 -31.75 16.22
N MET A 477 7.80 -32.40 15.11
CA MET A 477 7.11 -32.19 13.85
C MET A 477 5.66 -32.64 13.95
N ALA A 478 4.79 -32.20 13.02
CA ALA A 478 3.37 -32.53 13.01
C ALA A 478 3.12 -34.05 12.90
N ASP A 479 3.96 -34.77 12.18
CA ASP A 479 3.88 -36.24 12.00
C ASP A 479 4.40 -37.03 13.21
N GLY A 480 4.84 -36.36 14.27
CA GLY A 480 5.39 -36.94 15.49
C GLY A 480 6.89 -37.25 15.43
N SER A 481 7.57 -36.99 14.31
CA SER A 481 9.02 -37.10 14.23
C SER A 481 9.71 -36.02 15.09
N ALA A 482 10.97 -36.29 15.48
CA ALA A 482 11.71 -35.35 16.32
C ALA A 482 12.03 -34.05 15.61
N PHE A 483 11.81 -32.93 16.30
CA PHE A 483 12.26 -31.62 15.85
C PHE A 483 13.72 -31.40 16.32
N ASP A 484 14.62 -31.10 15.37
CA ASP A 484 16.02 -30.80 15.67
C ASP A 484 16.31 -29.30 15.52
N PRO A 485 16.70 -28.59 16.59
CA PRO A 485 17.06 -27.16 16.53
C PRO A 485 18.18 -26.83 15.54
N ASN A 486 19.03 -27.80 15.20
CA ASN A 486 20.18 -27.60 14.30
C ASN A 486 19.92 -28.02 12.85
N ALA A 487 18.83 -28.76 12.59
CA ALA A 487 18.47 -29.17 11.24
C ALA A 487 17.92 -28.00 10.42
N ASP A 488 18.03 -28.11 9.11
CA ASP A 488 17.40 -27.18 8.16
C ASP A 488 16.00 -27.68 7.80
N TYR A 489 15.05 -26.75 7.77
CA TYR A 489 13.67 -26.97 7.38
C TYR A 489 13.29 -26.04 6.24
N ILE A 490 12.38 -26.49 5.38
CA ILE A 490 11.75 -25.66 4.35
C ILE A 490 10.48 -25.06 4.97
N VAL A 491 10.45 -23.71 5.02
CA VAL A 491 9.38 -22.96 5.69
C VAL A 491 8.65 -22.08 4.69
N ALA A 492 7.32 -22.23 4.62
CA ALA A 492 6.44 -21.38 3.80
C ALA A 492 6.06 -20.11 4.56
N MET A 493 6.11 -18.99 3.88
CA MET A 493 5.69 -17.69 4.39
C MET A 493 5.34 -16.73 3.25
N THR A 494 4.79 -15.57 3.59
CA THR A 494 4.49 -14.53 2.59
C THR A 494 5.76 -13.90 2.02
N SER A 495 5.72 -13.41 0.76
CA SER A 495 6.78 -12.61 0.17
C SER A 495 7.17 -11.41 1.05
N TYR A 496 6.18 -10.78 1.71
CA TYR A 496 6.37 -9.71 2.68
C TYR A 496 7.28 -10.13 3.85
N ARG A 497 7.07 -11.35 4.41
CA ARG A 497 7.94 -11.88 5.48
C ARG A 497 9.32 -12.26 4.98
N ALA A 498 9.37 -12.92 3.84
CA ALA A 498 10.62 -13.37 3.22
C ALA A 498 11.57 -12.19 2.94
N ALA A 499 11.03 -11.03 2.62
CA ALA A 499 11.77 -9.78 2.46
C ALA A 499 12.20 -9.10 3.78
N GLY A 500 12.00 -9.76 4.94
CA GLY A 500 12.42 -9.22 6.25
C GLY A 500 11.40 -8.31 6.94
N ALA A 501 10.26 -8.04 6.31
CA ALA A 501 9.26 -7.14 6.86
C ALA A 501 8.67 -7.66 8.18
N GLY A 502 8.36 -6.73 9.09
CA GLY A 502 7.96 -7.04 10.46
C GLY A 502 9.12 -7.42 11.38
N GLY A 503 10.29 -7.74 10.83
CA GLY A 503 11.51 -8.04 11.59
C GLY A 503 11.57 -9.45 12.19
N MET A 504 10.64 -10.37 11.82
CA MET A 504 10.63 -11.74 12.33
C MET A 504 11.88 -12.51 11.93
N LEU A 505 12.28 -12.43 10.66
CA LEU A 505 13.49 -13.10 10.16
C LEU A 505 14.77 -12.41 10.67
N THR A 506 14.80 -11.08 10.63
CA THR A 506 16.02 -10.32 10.92
C THR A 506 16.24 -10.13 12.42
N ARG A 507 15.36 -9.43 13.11
CA ARG A 507 15.46 -9.15 14.54
C ARG A 507 15.03 -10.34 15.41
N GLY A 508 14.08 -11.14 14.91
CA GLY A 508 13.60 -12.36 15.58
C GLY A 508 14.57 -13.52 15.41
N ALA A 509 14.64 -14.10 14.24
CA ALA A 509 15.47 -15.28 13.94
C ALA A 509 16.98 -14.95 13.90
N GLY A 510 17.34 -13.67 13.72
CA GLY A 510 18.74 -13.22 13.68
C GLY A 510 19.41 -13.45 12.32
N ILE A 511 18.63 -13.61 11.25
CA ILE A 511 19.13 -13.77 9.88
C ILE A 511 19.49 -12.38 9.34
N PRO A 512 20.75 -12.14 8.90
CA PRO A 512 21.13 -10.86 8.31
C PRO A 512 20.30 -10.53 7.04
N ASP A 513 19.94 -9.27 6.85
CA ASP A 513 19.19 -8.81 5.67
C ASP A 513 19.85 -9.26 4.34
N ALA A 514 21.17 -9.21 4.25
CA ALA A 514 21.94 -9.62 3.08
C ALA A 514 21.88 -11.15 2.78
N GLU A 515 21.34 -11.94 3.70
CA GLU A 515 21.18 -13.39 3.53
C GLU A 515 19.76 -13.80 3.16
N LEU A 516 18.76 -12.95 3.38
CA LEU A 516 17.35 -13.31 3.18
C LEU A 516 17.09 -13.86 1.78
N GLU A 517 17.52 -13.14 0.75
CA GLU A 517 17.34 -13.55 -0.65
C GLU A 517 18.00 -14.91 -0.94
N LYS A 518 19.15 -15.21 -0.34
CA LYS A 518 19.87 -16.49 -0.51
C LYS A 518 19.20 -17.67 0.17
N ARG A 519 18.31 -17.41 1.13
CA ARG A 519 17.53 -18.42 1.86
C ARG A 519 16.25 -18.83 1.10
N ILE A 520 15.77 -18.02 0.15
CA ILE A 520 14.60 -18.32 -0.67
C ILE A 520 14.91 -19.52 -1.57
N ILE A 521 14.05 -20.53 -1.53
CA ILE A 521 14.16 -21.77 -2.32
C ILE A 521 13.26 -21.68 -3.54
N HIS A 522 11.96 -21.43 -3.32
CA HIS A 522 10.98 -21.30 -4.39
C HIS A 522 10.03 -20.14 -4.13
N ARG A 523 9.47 -19.62 -5.23
CA ARG A 523 8.43 -18.60 -5.28
C ARG A 523 7.22 -19.18 -5.99
N TYR A 524 6.07 -19.09 -5.34
CA TYR A 524 4.79 -19.63 -5.80
C TYR A 524 3.84 -18.48 -6.15
N PRO A 525 2.66 -18.76 -6.74
CA PRO A 525 1.63 -17.74 -6.99
C PRO A 525 1.19 -17.01 -5.72
N GLU A 526 0.37 -15.98 -5.91
CA GLU A 526 -0.28 -15.27 -4.80
C GLU A 526 -1.09 -16.23 -3.92
N ILE A 527 -1.01 -16.05 -2.60
CA ILE A 527 -1.74 -16.89 -1.63
C ILE A 527 -3.26 -16.79 -1.86
N ARG A 528 -3.79 -15.64 -2.27
CA ARG A 528 -5.21 -15.50 -2.63
C ARG A 528 -5.60 -16.34 -3.85
N GLN A 529 -4.71 -16.44 -4.84
CA GLN A 529 -4.92 -17.33 -5.98
C GLN A 529 -4.91 -18.80 -5.54
N LEU A 530 -3.98 -19.20 -4.69
CA LEU A 530 -3.92 -20.57 -4.13
C LEU A 530 -5.18 -20.89 -3.30
N LEU A 531 -5.68 -19.91 -2.53
CA LEU A 531 -6.96 -20.05 -1.80
C LEU A 531 -8.14 -20.22 -2.76
N TYR A 532 -8.20 -19.45 -3.82
CA TYR A 532 -9.24 -19.58 -4.84
C TYR A 532 -9.22 -20.97 -5.48
N GLU A 533 -8.06 -21.44 -5.90
CA GLU A 533 -7.87 -22.75 -6.52
C GLU A 533 -8.26 -23.88 -5.53
N PHE A 534 -7.83 -23.78 -4.29
CA PHE A 534 -8.16 -24.73 -3.23
C PHE A 534 -9.67 -24.79 -2.98
N ILE A 535 -10.35 -23.65 -2.85
CA ILE A 535 -11.80 -23.61 -2.63
C ILE A 535 -12.55 -24.17 -3.83
N MET A 536 -12.11 -23.85 -5.05
CA MET A 536 -12.73 -24.38 -6.28
C MET A 536 -12.54 -25.88 -6.44
N GLU A 537 -11.41 -26.45 -5.98
CA GLU A 537 -11.12 -27.88 -6.02
C GLU A 537 -11.96 -28.65 -5.00
N TYR A 538 -12.04 -28.18 -3.77
CA TYR A 538 -12.78 -28.86 -2.69
C TYR A 538 -14.30 -28.64 -2.79
N GLY A 539 -14.75 -27.52 -3.30
CA GLY A 539 -16.15 -27.12 -3.40
C GLY A 539 -16.80 -26.79 -2.05
N LEU A 540 -16.60 -27.63 -1.03
CA LEU A 540 -17.03 -27.40 0.36
C LEU A 540 -15.80 -27.40 1.28
N ILE A 541 -15.61 -26.32 2.01
CA ILE A 541 -14.57 -26.17 3.02
C ILE A 541 -15.18 -26.47 4.39
N ASP A 542 -14.78 -27.58 4.98
CA ASP A 542 -15.13 -28.02 6.33
C ASP A 542 -13.87 -28.11 7.21
N GLU A 543 -14.01 -28.55 8.45
CA GLU A 543 -12.90 -28.70 9.39
C GLU A 543 -11.80 -29.62 8.84
N THR A 544 -12.16 -30.66 8.05
CA THR A 544 -11.19 -31.59 7.47
C THR A 544 -10.41 -30.98 6.30
N ALA A 545 -11.01 -30.03 5.59
CA ALA A 545 -10.34 -29.27 4.54
C ALA A 545 -9.41 -28.18 5.12
N THR A 546 -9.74 -27.63 6.30
CA THR A 546 -8.90 -26.59 6.92
C THR A 546 -7.77 -27.16 7.76
N TYR A 547 -7.89 -28.40 8.26
CA TYR A 547 -6.94 -28.94 9.21
C TYR A 547 -6.72 -30.46 9.07
N ASP A 548 -5.46 -30.84 8.92
CA ASP A 548 -4.97 -32.23 9.06
C ASP A 548 -3.91 -32.26 10.17
N ALA A 549 -4.22 -32.92 11.29
CA ALA A 549 -3.33 -32.95 12.45
C ALA A 549 -1.92 -33.45 12.14
N LYS A 550 -1.78 -34.46 11.21
CA LYS A 550 -0.47 -34.99 10.82
C LYS A 550 0.35 -34.06 9.94
N ARG A 551 -0.29 -33.10 9.31
CA ARG A 551 0.35 -32.13 8.43
C ARG A 551 0.48 -30.76 9.10
N ASN A 552 -0.59 -30.29 9.73
CA ASN A 552 -0.62 -28.97 10.35
C ASN A 552 0.05 -28.96 11.74
N GLY A 553 0.03 -30.09 12.45
CA GLY A 553 0.44 -30.11 13.86
C GLY A 553 -0.53 -29.35 14.75
N SER A 554 -0.11 -29.06 15.98
CA SER A 554 -0.95 -28.35 16.95
C SER A 554 -0.15 -27.40 17.81
N TRP A 555 -0.79 -26.33 18.28
CA TRP A 555 -0.20 -25.47 19.30
C TRP A 555 -1.25 -24.93 20.26
N LYS A 556 -0.80 -24.55 21.46
CA LYS A 556 -1.67 -23.96 22.48
C LYS A 556 -0.92 -23.05 23.44
N PHE A 557 -1.64 -22.15 24.05
CA PHE A 557 -1.15 -21.39 25.21
C PHE A 557 -1.19 -22.27 26.47
N ILE A 558 -0.16 -22.16 27.29
CA ILE A 558 -0.08 -22.85 28.59
C ILE A 558 0.27 -21.85 29.71
N PRO A 559 -0.20 -22.05 30.98
CA PRO A 559 -1.20 -23.05 31.39
C PRO A 559 -2.58 -22.81 30.75
N GLU A 560 -3.21 -23.84 30.18
CA GLU A 560 -4.42 -23.71 29.35
C GLU A 560 -5.56 -22.96 30.04
N GLU A 561 -5.97 -23.40 31.22
CA GLU A 561 -7.10 -22.80 31.95
C GLU A 561 -6.86 -21.31 32.24
N MET A 562 -5.62 -20.94 32.64
CA MET A 562 -5.25 -19.54 32.86
C MET A 562 -5.30 -18.73 31.57
N ALA A 563 -4.76 -19.28 30.49
CA ALA A 563 -4.71 -18.62 29.20
C ALA A 563 -6.10 -18.39 28.63
N GLU A 564 -6.94 -19.43 28.61
CA GLU A 564 -8.33 -19.34 28.13
C GLU A 564 -9.11 -18.25 28.87
N LYS A 565 -9.06 -18.27 30.21
CA LYS A 565 -9.76 -17.29 31.03
C LYS A 565 -9.28 -15.85 30.75
N ARG A 566 -7.96 -15.61 30.87
CA ARG A 566 -7.43 -14.24 30.81
C ARG A 566 -7.40 -13.65 29.41
N ILE A 567 -7.13 -14.48 28.39
CA ILE A 567 -7.23 -14.03 26.99
C ILE A 567 -8.69 -13.74 26.65
N GLY A 568 -9.65 -14.56 27.14
CA GLY A 568 -11.07 -14.28 26.97
C GLY A 568 -11.51 -12.95 27.59
N GLU A 569 -11.00 -12.61 28.79
CA GLU A 569 -11.20 -11.30 29.42
C GLU A 569 -10.66 -10.16 28.55
N ASP A 570 -9.42 -10.29 28.02
CA ASP A 570 -8.81 -9.29 27.14
C ASP A 570 -9.57 -9.13 25.81
N LEU A 571 -10.03 -10.23 25.21
CA LEU A 571 -10.82 -10.19 23.99
C LEU A 571 -12.17 -9.51 24.19
N SER A 572 -12.78 -9.64 25.37
CA SER A 572 -14.03 -8.93 25.69
C SER A 572 -13.87 -7.40 25.78
N LEU A 573 -12.65 -6.91 26.00
CA LEU A 573 -12.33 -5.47 25.92
C LEU A 573 -12.18 -5.00 24.46
N LEU A 574 -11.68 -5.88 23.59
CA LEU A 574 -11.39 -5.54 22.19
C LEU A 574 -12.64 -5.60 21.31
N PHE A 575 -13.59 -6.52 21.58
CA PHE A 575 -14.74 -6.86 20.75
C PHE A 575 -16.08 -6.80 21.49
#